data_63441111f3ca22c6f05441ea219c7638
#
_entry.id   63441111f3ca22c6f05441ea219c7638
#
_cell.length_a   1.000
_cell.length_b   1.000
_cell.length_c   1.000
_cell.angle_alpha   90.00
_cell.angle_beta   90.00
_cell.angle_gamma   90.00
#
_symmetry.space_group_name_H-M   'P 1'
#
loop_
_entity.id
_entity.type
_entity.pdbx_description
1 polymer ?
#
loop_
_entity_poly.entity_id
_entity_poly.type
_entity_poly.pdbx_seq_one_letter_code
_entity_poly.pdbx_strand_id
1 'polypeptide(L)'
;MREFDPQVLLEKARQAREQAYAPYSNYRVGAALLGRSGRIYTGCNVENAVYPLTTCAERTAVVKAVSEGEREFVAIAVVTENGGTPCGACRQMLREFGEDLVILIGDTEGRYRETTLRQLLPDSFSAADVRR
;
A
#
# COMPACT_ATOMS: atom_id res chain seq x y z
N MET A 1 5.39 -2.00 22.43
CA MET A 1 6.55 -1.94 21.53
C MET A 1 6.14 -2.24 20.11
N ARG A 2 6.55 -1.40 19.18
CA ARG A 2 6.21 -1.63 17.78
C ARG A 2 7.12 -2.66 17.15
N GLU A 3 6.56 -3.42 16.22
CA GLU A 3 7.31 -4.40 15.44
C GLU A 3 8.11 -3.75 14.31
N PHE A 4 7.96 -2.45 14.10
CA PHE A 4 8.60 -1.76 12.98
C PHE A 4 8.81 -0.28 13.28
N ASP A 5 9.72 0.33 12.53
CA ASP A 5 9.99 1.77 12.59
C ASP A 5 9.22 2.47 11.46
N PRO A 6 8.22 3.30 11.79
CA PRO A 6 7.46 4.02 10.76
C PRO A 6 8.32 4.82 9.79
N GLN A 7 9.41 5.44 10.29
CA GLN A 7 10.26 6.26 9.43
C GLN A 7 10.98 5.44 8.37
N VAL A 8 11.42 4.22 8.71
CA VAL A 8 12.06 3.33 7.74
C VAL A 8 11.07 2.97 6.64
N LEU A 9 9.85 2.63 7.02
CA LEU A 9 8.84 2.22 6.05
C LEU A 9 8.43 3.38 5.15
N LEU A 10 8.24 4.57 5.73
CA LEU A 10 7.90 5.77 4.96
C LEU A 10 9.02 6.15 3.99
N GLU A 11 10.28 6.03 4.41
CA GLU A 11 11.41 6.35 3.54
C GLU A 11 11.49 5.39 2.35
N LYS A 12 11.24 4.10 2.60
CA LYS A 12 11.20 3.11 1.52
C LYS A 12 10.10 3.43 0.52
N ALA A 13 8.93 3.83 1.01
CA ALA A 13 7.82 4.22 0.15
C ALA A 13 8.16 5.48 -0.65
N ARG A 14 8.80 6.45 -0.01
CA ARG A 14 9.22 7.68 -0.68
C ARG A 14 10.20 7.39 -1.82
N GLN A 15 11.17 6.51 -1.58
CA GLN A 15 12.14 6.11 -2.59
C GLN A 15 11.46 5.37 -3.75
N ALA A 16 10.53 4.47 -3.44
CA ALA A 16 9.80 3.73 -4.47
C ALA A 16 9.01 4.67 -5.38
N ARG A 17 8.49 5.77 -4.84
CA ARG A 17 7.73 6.76 -5.58
C ARG A 17 8.55 7.36 -6.74
N GLU A 18 9.86 7.43 -6.59
CA GLU A 18 10.73 7.99 -7.64
C GLU A 18 10.72 7.15 -8.92
N GLN A 19 10.36 5.88 -8.82
CA GLN A 19 10.29 4.99 -9.98
C GLN A 19 8.91 4.94 -10.62
N ALA A 20 7.94 5.69 -10.10
CA ALA A 20 6.57 5.68 -10.62
C ALA A 20 6.52 6.05 -12.10
N TYR A 21 5.72 5.29 -12.85
CA TYR A 21 5.46 5.57 -14.25
C TYR A 21 4.06 6.18 -14.35
N ALA A 22 3.99 7.52 -14.36
CA ALA A 22 2.72 8.24 -14.29
C ALA A 22 2.61 9.31 -15.38
N PRO A 23 2.76 8.93 -16.68
CA PRO A 23 2.75 9.92 -17.76
C PRO A 23 1.39 10.54 -18.02
N TYR A 24 0.32 9.93 -17.54
CA TYR A 24 -1.06 10.40 -17.79
C TYR A 24 -1.56 11.31 -16.69
N SER A 25 -1.40 10.91 -15.43
CA SER A 25 -1.89 11.68 -14.29
C SER A 25 -0.87 12.65 -13.72
N ASN A 26 0.41 12.36 -13.90
CA ASN A 26 1.52 13.04 -13.24
C ASN A 26 1.39 12.98 -11.71
N TYR A 27 0.67 11.98 -11.20
CA TYR A 27 0.48 11.78 -9.76
C TYR A 27 1.24 10.52 -9.34
N ARG A 28 2.41 10.72 -8.77
CA ARG A 28 3.31 9.62 -8.39
C ARG A 28 3.01 9.13 -6.99
N VAL A 29 2.94 7.81 -6.84
CA VAL A 29 2.67 7.16 -5.57
C VAL A 29 3.74 6.10 -5.32
N GLY A 30 4.24 6.04 -4.10
CA GLY A 30 5.13 4.97 -3.66
C GLY A 30 4.53 4.25 -2.48
N ALA A 31 4.81 2.96 -2.38
CA ALA A 31 4.33 2.13 -1.29
C ALA A 31 5.42 1.22 -0.77
N ALA A 32 5.38 0.92 0.51
CA ALA A 32 6.27 -0.05 1.15
C ALA A 32 5.43 -0.90 2.10
N LEU A 33 5.40 -2.20 1.82
CA LEU A 33 4.59 -3.17 2.53
C LEU A 33 5.49 -4.05 3.38
N LEU A 34 5.22 -4.09 4.69
CA LEU A 34 6.00 -4.89 5.63
C LEU A 34 5.31 -6.23 5.85
N GLY A 35 6.00 -7.31 5.47
CA GLY A 35 5.53 -8.67 5.74
C GLY A 35 5.83 -9.08 7.16
N ARG A 36 5.09 -10.06 7.65
CA ARG A 36 5.34 -10.60 8.99
C ARG A 36 6.73 -11.21 9.12
N SER A 37 7.32 -11.63 8.00
CA SER A 37 8.69 -12.13 7.97
C SER A 37 9.74 -11.07 8.29
N GLY A 38 9.36 -9.80 8.25
CA GLY A 38 10.28 -8.66 8.41
C GLY A 38 10.75 -8.08 7.08
N ARG A 39 10.41 -8.72 5.96
CA ARG A 39 10.80 -8.21 4.63
C ARG A 39 9.88 -7.08 4.21
N ILE A 40 10.46 -6.11 3.50
CA ILE A 40 9.72 -4.96 2.97
C ILE A 40 9.65 -5.09 1.46
N TYR A 41 8.42 -4.96 0.93
CA TYR A 41 8.14 -5.06 -0.50
C TYR A 41 7.69 -3.68 -0.96
N THR A 42 8.42 -3.10 -1.91
CA THR A 42 8.09 -1.76 -2.39
C THR A 42 7.34 -1.82 -3.71
N GLY A 43 6.59 -0.76 -3.99
CA GLY A 43 5.89 -0.62 -5.25
C GLY A 43 5.65 0.83 -5.58
N CYS A 44 5.39 1.09 -6.85
CA CYS A 44 5.01 2.41 -7.34
C CYS A 44 3.86 2.23 -8.31
N ASN A 45 3.15 3.33 -8.62
CA ASN A 45 2.10 3.23 -9.61
C ASN A 45 2.69 3.12 -11.01
N VAL A 46 2.05 2.29 -11.83
CA VAL A 46 2.44 2.05 -13.22
C VAL A 46 1.20 2.24 -14.07
N GLU A 47 1.16 3.36 -14.79
CA GLU A 47 0.02 3.71 -15.61
C GLU A 47 0.12 3.08 -16.99
N ASN A 48 -1.01 2.98 -17.67
CA ASN A 48 -1.09 2.35 -18.96
C ASN A 48 -2.06 3.12 -19.84
N ALA A 49 -1.78 3.19 -21.15
CA ALA A 49 -2.69 3.81 -22.11
C ALA A 49 -4.06 3.13 -22.10
N VAL A 50 -4.08 1.84 -21.79
CA VAL A 50 -5.33 1.12 -21.51
C VAL A 50 -5.60 1.33 -20.02
N TYR A 51 -6.36 2.36 -19.69
CA TYR A 51 -6.52 2.85 -18.33
C TYR A 51 -6.83 1.76 -17.29
N PRO A 52 -7.72 0.80 -17.54
CA PRO A 52 -8.00 -0.25 -16.55
C PRO A 52 -6.80 -1.12 -16.20
N LEU A 53 -5.73 -1.10 -16.99
CA LEU A 53 -4.50 -1.86 -16.69
C LEU A 53 -3.56 -1.10 -15.76
N THR A 54 -3.84 0.15 -15.45
CA THR A 54 -3.06 0.94 -14.50
C THR A 54 -3.04 0.23 -13.14
N THR A 55 -1.83 0.09 -12.57
CA THR A 55 -1.65 -0.57 -11.28
C THR A 55 -1.23 0.44 -10.24
N CYS A 56 -1.96 0.52 -9.14
CA CYS A 56 -1.61 1.41 -8.03
C CYS A 56 -0.37 0.89 -7.30
N ALA A 57 0.35 1.80 -6.64
CA ALA A 57 1.58 1.46 -5.92
C ALA A 57 1.33 0.36 -4.88
N GLU A 58 0.24 0.44 -4.14
CA GLU A 58 -0.10 -0.53 -3.12
C GLU A 58 -0.30 -1.92 -3.73
N ARG A 59 -0.98 -1.99 -4.88
CA ARG A 59 -1.20 -3.27 -5.54
C ARG A 59 0.10 -3.85 -6.09
N THR A 60 0.98 -3.00 -6.60
CA THR A 60 2.30 -3.45 -7.06
C THR A 60 3.06 -4.11 -5.91
N ALA A 61 3.06 -3.48 -4.73
CA ALA A 61 3.74 -4.04 -3.56
C ALA A 61 3.11 -5.36 -3.11
N VAL A 62 1.76 -5.42 -3.08
CA VAL A 62 1.05 -6.62 -2.64
C VAL A 62 1.30 -7.79 -3.58
N VAL A 63 1.15 -7.60 -4.90
CA VAL A 63 1.33 -8.72 -5.82
C VAL A 63 2.78 -9.19 -5.84
N LYS A 64 3.73 -8.27 -5.67
CA LYS A 64 5.14 -8.65 -5.53
C LYS A 64 5.34 -9.54 -4.30
N ALA A 65 4.81 -9.13 -3.15
CA ALA A 65 4.96 -9.87 -1.91
C ALA A 65 4.30 -11.25 -2.01
N VAL A 66 3.07 -11.30 -2.50
CA VAL A 66 2.33 -12.56 -2.62
C VAL A 66 3.02 -13.51 -3.60
N SER A 67 3.55 -12.98 -4.71
CA SER A 67 4.25 -13.80 -5.69
C SER A 67 5.56 -14.37 -5.13
N GLU A 68 6.10 -13.77 -4.07
CA GLU A 68 7.30 -14.26 -3.39
C GLU A 68 6.96 -15.11 -2.16
N GLY A 69 5.70 -15.40 -1.93
CA GLY A 69 5.26 -16.30 -0.87
C GLY A 69 4.81 -15.65 0.42
N GLU A 70 4.84 -14.32 0.51
CA GLU A 70 4.41 -13.60 1.71
C GLU A 70 2.91 -13.35 1.67
N ARG A 71 2.19 -13.75 2.72
CA ARG A 71 0.73 -13.59 2.76
C ARG A 71 0.21 -12.95 4.04
N GLU A 72 1.09 -12.62 4.98
CA GLU A 72 0.71 -11.95 6.22
C GLU A 72 1.48 -10.65 6.32
N PHE A 73 0.76 -9.56 6.57
CA PHE A 73 1.34 -8.22 6.54
C PHE A 73 1.10 -7.47 7.84
N VAL A 74 2.05 -6.65 8.24
CA VAL A 74 2.01 -5.89 9.48
C VAL A 74 1.60 -4.45 9.22
N ALA A 75 2.17 -3.84 8.18
CA ALA A 75 1.95 -2.41 7.92
C ALA A 75 2.24 -2.11 6.46
N ILE A 76 1.64 -1.03 5.97
CA ILE A 76 1.98 -0.47 4.67
C ILE A 76 2.13 1.04 4.81
N ALA A 77 3.16 1.60 4.16
CA ALA A 77 3.31 3.04 4.02
C ALA A 77 3.01 3.43 2.59
N VAL A 78 2.27 4.52 2.42
CA VAL A 78 1.93 5.07 1.11
C VAL A 78 2.34 6.53 1.11
N VAL A 79 3.17 6.93 0.15
CA VAL A 79 3.67 8.29 0.06
C VAL A 79 3.26 8.90 -1.28
N THR A 80 2.60 10.04 -1.20
CA THR A 80 2.19 10.84 -2.34
C THR A 80 2.62 12.28 -2.10
N GLU A 81 2.49 13.11 -3.13
CA GLU A 81 2.87 14.51 -3.03
C GLU A 81 2.04 15.26 -1.96
N ASN A 82 0.78 14.89 -1.78
CA ASN A 82 -0.13 15.60 -0.88
C ASN A 82 -0.73 14.75 0.25
N GLY A 83 -0.25 13.51 0.43
CA GLY A 83 -0.75 12.65 1.50
C GLY A 83 -2.10 12.01 1.20
N GLY A 84 -2.39 11.72 -0.07
CA GLY A 84 -3.63 11.05 -0.44
C GLY A 84 -3.74 9.65 0.14
N THR A 85 -4.97 9.24 0.47
CA THR A 85 -5.24 7.91 1.03
C THR A 85 -5.28 6.86 -0.07
N PRO A 86 -5.06 5.57 0.27
CA PRO A 86 -5.25 4.50 -0.70
C PRO A 86 -6.68 4.49 -1.25
N CYS A 87 -6.82 4.26 -2.55
CA CYS A 87 -8.15 4.23 -3.17
C CYS A 87 -8.96 3.03 -2.67
N GLY A 88 -10.26 3.03 -2.95
CA GLY A 88 -11.14 1.97 -2.49
C GLY A 88 -10.75 0.58 -2.98
N ALA A 89 -10.31 0.49 -4.25
CA ALA A 89 -9.88 -0.79 -4.81
C ALA A 89 -8.64 -1.33 -4.08
N CYS A 90 -7.68 -0.45 -3.75
CA CYS A 90 -6.49 -0.85 -3.02
C CYS A 90 -6.83 -1.28 -1.59
N ARG A 91 -7.78 -0.59 -0.94
CA ARG A 91 -8.23 -0.98 0.39
C ARG A 91 -8.84 -2.38 0.37
N GLN A 92 -9.67 -2.67 -0.63
CA GLN A 92 -10.29 -3.99 -0.76
C GLN A 92 -9.24 -5.06 -1.05
N MET A 93 -8.26 -4.76 -1.90
CA MET A 93 -7.19 -5.71 -2.18
C MET A 93 -6.39 -6.05 -0.92
N LEU A 94 -6.07 -5.03 -0.12
CA LEU A 94 -5.37 -5.24 1.15
C LEU A 94 -6.22 -6.06 2.12
N ARG A 95 -7.54 -5.88 2.09
CA ARG A 95 -8.47 -6.59 2.97
C ARG A 95 -8.43 -8.11 2.81
N GLU A 96 -8.03 -8.60 1.65
CA GLU A 96 -7.90 -10.03 1.42
C GLU A 96 -6.95 -10.67 2.44
N PHE A 97 -5.97 -9.91 2.92
CA PHE A 97 -4.89 -10.41 3.77
C PHE A 97 -5.05 -9.99 5.24
N GLY A 98 -6.20 -9.45 5.63
CA GLY A 98 -6.49 -9.08 7.00
C GLY A 98 -6.98 -7.64 7.12
N GLU A 99 -7.59 -7.29 8.25
CA GLU A 99 -8.13 -5.95 8.45
C GLU A 99 -7.39 -5.16 9.53
N ASP A 100 -6.41 -5.76 10.19
CA ASP A 100 -5.66 -5.10 11.26
C ASP A 100 -4.37 -4.44 10.77
N LEU A 101 -4.22 -4.33 9.45
CA LEU A 101 -3.06 -3.73 8.82
C LEU A 101 -2.94 -2.25 9.23
N VAL A 102 -1.76 -1.88 9.72
CA VAL A 102 -1.45 -0.48 10.02
C VAL A 102 -1.14 0.23 8.69
N ILE A 103 -1.71 1.40 8.49
CA ILE A 103 -1.51 2.19 7.28
C ILE A 103 -0.91 3.53 7.65
N LEU A 104 0.26 3.81 7.08
CA LEU A 104 0.95 5.09 7.23
C LEU A 104 0.75 5.87 5.94
N ILE A 105 0.16 7.06 6.06
CA ILE A 105 -0.15 7.91 4.91
C ILE A 105 0.74 9.13 4.99
N GLY A 106 1.73 9.22 4.10
CA GLY A 106 2.74 10.25 4.13
C GLY A 106 2.75 11.13 2.89
N ASP A 107 3.36 12.30 3.02
CA ASP A 107 3.62 13.19 1.89
C ASP A 107 5.12 13.32 1.64
N THR A 108 5.48 14.06 0.61
CA THR A 108 6.90 14.21 0.22
C THR A 108 7.67 15.14 1.14
N GLU A 109 7.01 15.83 2.06
CA GLU A 109 7.65 16.74 3.01
C GLU A 109 7.87 16.10 4.38
N GLY A 110 7.60 14.79 4.48
CA GLY A 110 7.86 14.05 5.72
C GLY A 110 6.71 14.05 6.72
N ARG A 111 5.59 14.70 6.40
CA ARG A 111 4.42 14.66 7.26
C ARG A 111 3.67 13.35 7.01
N TYR A 112 3.15 12.75 8.07
CA TYR A 112 2.37 11.53 7.90
C TYR A 112 1.36 11.37 9.04
N ARG A 113 0.38 10.52 8.80
CA ARG A 113 -0.56 10.07 9.83
C ARG A 113 -0.70 8.57 9.78
N GLU A 114 -1.09 8.00 10.89
CA GLU A 114 -1.29 6.56 11.00
C GLU A 114 -2.77 6.25 11.15
N THR A 115 -3.21 5.20 10.46
CA THR A 115 -4.56 4.68 10.59
C THR A 115 -4.51 3.16 10.44
N THR A 116 -5.63 2.51 10.33
CA THR A 116 -5.72 1.07 10.10
C THR A 116 -6.64 0.80 8.93
N LEU A 117 -6.50 -0.39 8.33
CA LEU A 117 -7.38 -0.80 7.26
C LEU A 117 -8.83 -0.89 7.75
N ARG A 118 -9.02 -1.35 8.99
CA ARG A 118 -10.37 -1.44 9.60
C ARG A 118 -11.05 -0.08 9.61
N GLN A 119 -10.30 0.98 9.91
CA GLN A 119 -10.85 2.33 9.92
C GLN A 119 -11.13 2.89 8.52
N LEU A 120 -10.29 2.51 7.53
CA LEU A 120 -10.45 3.00 6.16
C LEU A 120 -11.47 2.19 5.35
N LEU A 121 -11.76 0.98 5.78
CA LEU A 121 -12.72 0.10 5.07
C LEU A 121 -13.57 -0.64 6.09
N PRO A 122 -14.46 0.08 6.81
CA PRO A 122 -15.31 -0.57 7.80
C PRO A 122 -16.36 -1.47 7.15
N ASP A 123 -16.77 -2.51 7.87
CA ASP A 123 -17.81 -3.43 7.42
C ASP A 123 -17.52 -3.95 6.01
N SER A 124 -16.30 -4.42 5.81
CA SER A 124 -15.81 -4.74 4.48
C SER A 124 -16.19 -6.14 4.02
N PHE A 125 -16.35 -6.27 2.71
CA PHE A 125 -16.48 -7.58 2.05
C PHE A 125 -15.17 -8.36 2.23
N SER A 126 -15.25 -9.67 2.45
CA SER A 126 -14.07 -10.49 2.65
C SER A 126 -14.27 -11.91 2.14
N ALA A 127 -13.20 -12.70 2.19
CA ALA A 127 -13.23 -14.10 1.78
C ALA A 127 -14.30 -14.90 2.56
N ALA A 128 -14.57 -14.51 3.80
CA ALA A 128 -15.59 -15.18 4.61
C ALA A 128 -16.99 -15.09 3.99
N ASP A 129 -17.26 -14.04 3.21
CA ASP A 129 -18.56 -13.86 2.56
C ASP A 129 -18.74 -14.81 1.38
N VAL A 130 -17.65 -15.28 0.79
CA VAL A 130 -17.65 -16.15 -0.38
C VAL A 130 -17.50 -17.62 0.01
N ARG A 131 -16.65 -17.88 0.99
CA ARG A 131 -16.39 -19.24 1.49
C ARG A 131 -17.50 -19.65 2.44
N ARG A 132 -18.18 -20.74 2.13
CA ARG A 132 -19.28 -21.25 2.97
C ARG A 132 -19.08 -22.68 3.36
#